data_35ffc0bb4d6eddaaabc78d06ab68b73f
#
_entry.id   35ffc0bb4d6eddaaabc78d06ab68b73f
#
_cell.length_a   1.000
_cell.length_b   1.000
_cell.length_c   1.000
_cell.angle_alpha   90.00
_cell.angle_beta   90.00
_cell.angle_gamma   90.00
#
_symmetry.space_group_name_H-M   'P 1'
#
loop_
_entity.id
_entity.type
_entity.pdbx_description
1 polymer ?
#
loop_
_entity_poly.entity_id
_entity_poly.type
_entity_poly.pdbx_seq_one_letter_code
_entity_poly.pdbx_strand_id
1 'polypeptide(L)'
;MVTINYKPTPKQAAFHASKADEILYGGAAGGGKTKALVMDALFRTLTWPNTTACIFRRTFRELEDTDIKEALASYPKELAKYNTSRHEFTLVNGSKILFRHCERAADRFTYSGLEVQFMYFDELTSFEQIVYDFLKTRKRAKKSLGVIPIIRSASNPGNIGHGWVKKQFVDAGPYMQIMTQEVFSETLHKAKKIRTQYIPALATENPFITEDYIFELEQKPEALRNALLQGSWDSFEGQVFTEFKNDPAHYLDRRNTHVIEPFEIPAYWQHYMSFDHGFTKPFSVGWWAVDPDGRAYRYREWYGCKKGTANVGIELSPREIAEGIIKREQYEIENNIRVDRIADPAIFDRSRGDSVADQMRPTQEGRPGVYFRKGDNTRIAGKMQLHQRLRFDEMGKPGIYIFSTCKDWIRTVPNLPYSETKVEDIDTSAEDHCLIGSTLVLTANGWLTIKDMSDTIGYVVSHDGKLHRYADCRKTQEQVDVFTVTMDDGRSVTATRNHRFMLKDGTWKRLDELRVGDEMMEVVDAGTSTQNGLAVRVNAR
;
A
#
# COMPACT_ATOMS: atom_id res chain seq x y z
N MET A 1 40.50 -0.93 -31.79
CA MET A 1 39.76 -0.08 -30.81
C MET A 1 38.30 -0.51 -30.87
N VAL A 2 37.72 -0.94 -29.76
CA VAL A 2 36.31 -1.33 -29.72
C VAL A 2 35.49 -0.11 -29.38
N THR A 3 34.49 0.20 -30.20
CA THR A 3 33.61 1.35 -29.99
C THR A 3 32.32 0.89 -29.32
N ILE A 4 31.94 1.53 -28.21
CA ILE A 4 30.64 1.31 -27.58
C ILE A 4 29.68 2.38 -28.10
N ASN A 5 28.69 1.94 -28.88
CA ASN A 5 27.69 2.85 -29.45
C ASN A 5 26.58 3.14 -28.43
N TYR A 6 26.87 4.04 -27.49
CA TYR A 6 25.93 4.51 -26.50
C TYR A 6 26.06 6.01 -26.26
N LYS A 7 24.98 6.74 -26.48
CA LYS A 7 24.88 8.17 -26.21
C LYS A 7 23.87 8.38 -25.11
N PRO A 8 24.29 8.64 -23.86
CA PRO A 8 23.37 8.84 -22.76
C PRO A 8 22.58 10.14 -22.92
N THR A 9 21.33 10.12 -22.49
CA THR A 9 20.55 11.35 -22.29
C THR A 9 21.13 12.15 -21.13
N PRO A 10 20.80 13.44 -20.96
CA PRO A 10 21.32 14.24 -19.83
C PRO A 10 21.06 13.59 -18.46
N LYS A 11 19.88 12.98 -18.25
CA LYS A 11 19.53 12.28 -17.02
C LYS A 11 20.30 10.98 -16.82
N GLN A 12 20.52 10.21 -17.89
CA GLN A 12 21.36 9.01 -17.87
C GLN A 12 22.83 9.39 -17.59
N ALA A 13 23.32 10.47 -18.16
CA ALA A 13 24.68 10.99 -17.88
C ALA A 13 24.81 11.39 -16.40
N ALA A 14 23.82 12.07 -15.83
CA ALA A 14 23.79 12.41 -14.41
C ALA A 14 23.77 11.15 -13.52
N PHE A 15 23.02 10.11 -13.91
CA PHE A 15 22.98 8.82 -13.23
C PHE A 15 24.35 8.13 -13.21
N HIS A 16 25.06 8.08 -14.35
CA HIS A 16 26.40 7.49 -14.44
C HIS A 16 27.44 8.28 -13.64
N ALA A 17 27.37 9.62 -13.66
CA ALA A 17 28.31 10.50 -13.01
C ALA A 17 28.11 10.64 -11.50
N SER A 18 26.96 10.23 -10.98
CA SER A 18 26.60 10.43 -9.58
C SER A 18 27.55 9.74 -8.60
N LYS A 19 27.88 10.46 -7.52
CA LYS A 19 28.71 9.99 -6.40
C LYS A 19 27.89 9.47 -5.21
N ALA A 20 26.57 9.34 -5.34
CA ALA A 20 25.74 8.75 -4.30
C ALA A 20 26.02 7.25 -4.14
N ASP A 21 25.90 6.76 -2.91
CA ASP A 21 26.08 5.34 -2.59
C ASP A 21 24.91 4.47 -3.10
N GLU A 22 23.71 5.05 -3.10
CA GLU A 22 22.47 4.43 -3.56
C GLU A 22 21.68 5.43 -4.43
N ILE A 23 21.25 5.01 -5.61
CA ILE A 23 20.46 5.84 -6.52
C ILE A 23 19.20 5.12 -6.94
N LEU A 24 18.11 5.88 -7.01
CA LEU A 24 16.92 5.52 -7.77
C LEU A 24 16.85 6.40 -9.03
N TYR A 25 16.85 5.76 -10.20
CA TYR A 25 16.58 6.37 -11.49
C TYR A 25 15.17 5.96 -11.95
N GLY A 26 14.21 6.85 -11.91
CA GLY A 26 12.85 6.41 -12.09
C GLY A 26 11.80 7.48 -12.25
N GLY A 27 10.57 7.02 -12.34
CA GLY A 27 9.37 7.81 -12.51
C GLY A 27 8.56 7.36 -13.72
N ALA A 28 8.69 8.02 -14.86
CA ALA A 28 7.88 7.73 -16.05
C ALA A 28 8.30 6.44 -16.79
N ALA A 29 7.34 5.82 -17.48
CA ALA A 29 7.63 4.78 -18.45
C ALA A 29 8.43 5.34 -19.65
N GLY A 30 9.20 4.50 -20.33
CA GLY A 30 9.95 4.94 -21.51
C GLY A 30 11.18 5.82 -21.25
N GLY A 31 11.54 6.14 -20.02
CA GLY A 31 12.68 6.99 -19.67
C GLY A 31 14.07 6.38 -19.90
N GLY A 32 14.20 5.23 -20.56
CA GLY A 32 15.48 4.58 -20.87
C GLY A 32 16.20 4.00 -19.65
N LYS A 33 15.45 3.59 -18.62
CA LYS A 33 15.97 3.15 -17.30
C LYS A 33 16.80 1.89 -17.37
N THR A 34 16.27 0.82 -17.96
CA THR A 34 16.95 -0.49 -18.13
C THR A 34 18.25 -0.31 -18.92
N LYS A 35 18.22 0.48 -20.01
CA LYS A 35 19.42 0.82 -20.77
C LYS A 35 20.49 1.47 -19.90
N ALA A 36 20.11 2.44 -19.06
CA ALA A 36 21.04 3.11 -18.16
C ALA A 36 21.66 2.13 -17.16
N LEU A 37 20.88 1.22 -16.53
CA LEU A 37 21.39 0.22 -15.60
C LEU A 37 22.38 -0.72 -16.27
N VAL A 38 22.02 -1.28 -17.40
CA VAL A 38 22.85 -2.23 -18.16
C VAL A 38 24.15 -1.58 -18.59
N MET A 39 24.11 -0.34 -19.10
CA MET A 39 25.31 0.37 -19.53
C MET A 39 26.20 0.81 -18.35
N ASP A 40 25.62 1.23 -17.22
CA ASP A 40 26.39 1.56 -16.01
C ASP A 40 27.15 0.33 -15.48
N ALA A 41 26.49 -0.85 -15.50
CA ALA A 41 27.14 -2.11 -15.11
C ALA A 41 28.34 -2.44 -15.99
N LEU A 42 28.22 -2.26 -17.32
CA LEU A 42 29.33 -2.45 -18.25
C LEU A 42 30.48 -1.46 -17.99
N PHE A 43 30.18 -0.17 -17.90
CA PHE A 43 31.20 0.86 -17.71
C PHE A 43 31.98 0.68 -16.42
N ARG A 44 31.28 0.39 -15.31
CA ARG A 44 31.97 0.18 -14.02
C ARG A 44 32.82 -1.06 -14.02
N THR A 45 32.31 -2.17 -14.54
CA THR A 45 33.08 -3.43 -14.59
C THR A 45 34.25 -3.36 -15.56
N LEU A 46 34.17 -2.56 -16.64
CA LEU A 46 35.32 -2.29 -17.52
C LEU A 46 36.35 -1.38 -16.83
N THR A 47 35.91 -0.36 -16.09
CA THR A 47 36.77 0.59 -15.39
C THR A 47 37.52 -0.09 -14.24
N TRP A 48 36.90 -1.04 -13.55
CA TRP A 48 37.48 -1.69 -12.38
C TRP A 48 37.65 -3.19 -12.66
N PRO A 49 38.90 -3.63 -13.01
CA PRO A 49 39.17 -5.05 -13.30
C PRO A 49 38.88 -5.97 -12.12
N ASN A 50 38.53 -7.22 -12.42
CA ASN A 50 38.24 -8.27 -11.44
C ASN A 50 37.09 -7.93 -10.47
N THR A 51 36.16 -7.08 -10.89
CA THR A 51 34.96 -6.76 -10.13
C THR A 51 33.76 -7.54 -10.63
N THR A 52 32.72 -7.62 -9.78
CA THR A 52 31.47 -8.26 -10.12
C THR A 52 30.31 -7.26 -9.96
N ALA A 53 29.53 -7.14 -11.01
CA ALA A 53 28.22 -6.50 -10.99
C ALA A 53 27.12 -7.56 -10.93
N CYS A 54 25.98 -7.26 -10.30
CA CYS A 54 24.79 -8.12 -10.33
C CYS A 54 23.56 -7.27 -10.58
N ILE A 55 22.80 -7.64 -11.60
CA ILE A 55 21.52 -7.01 -11.96
C ILE A 55 20.41 -7.95 -11.48
N PHE A 56 19.53 -7.43 -10.64
CA PHE A 56 18.39 -8.13 -10.08
C PHE A 56 17.09 -7.64 -10.70
N ARG A 57 16.20 -8.60 -10.99
CA ARG A 57 14.79 -8.35 -11.30
C ARG A 57 13.92 -9.35 -10.54
N ARG A 58 12.60 -9.10 -10.42
CA ARG A 58 11.73 -9.97 -9.63
C ARG A 58 11.67 -11.37 -10.20
N THR A 59 11.33 -11.52 -11.48
CA THR A 59 11.22 -12.84 -12.12
C THR A 59 12.33 -13.07 -13.15
N PHE A 60 12.66 -14.33 -13.38
CA PHE A 60 13.67 -14.69 -14.40
C PHE A 60 13.19 -14.36 -15.82
N ARG A 61 11.91 -14.58 -16.10
CA ARG A 61 11.33 -14.28 -17.41
C ARG A 61 11.45 -12.80 -17.77
N GLU A 62 11.08 -11.91 -16.85
CA GLU A 62 11.25 -10.48 -17.08
C GLU A 62 12.72 -10.09 -17.27
N LEU A 63 13.62 -10.66 -16.47
CA LEU A 63 15.06 -10.44 -16.57
C LEU A 63 15.61 -10.83 -17.95
N GLU A 64 15.15 -11.96 -18.50
CA GLU A 64 15.53 -12.46 -19.82
C GLU A 64 14.98 -11.57 -20.94
N ASP A 65 13.68 -11.26 -20.87
CA ASP A 65 12.98 -10.48 -21.89
C ASP A 65 13.44 -9.01 -21.96
N THR A 66 14.05 -8.49 -20.90
CA THR A 66 14.46 -7.08 -20.79
C THR A 66 15.96 -6.89 -20.60
N ASP A 67 16.49 -7.12 -19.41
CA ASP A 67 17.87 -6.78 -19.04
C ASP A 67 18.91 -7.60 -19.80
N ILE A 68 18.71 -8.91 -19.90
CA ILE A 68 19.63 -9.77 -20.65
C ILE A 68 19.58 -9.45 -22.15
N LYS A 69 18.37 -9.30 -22.70
CA LYS A 69 18.17 -8.92 -24.09
C LYS A 69 18.83 -7.57 -24.39
N GLU A 70 18.66 -6.58 -23.53
CA GLU A 70 19.29 -5.26 -23.66
C GLU A 70 20.83 -5.36 -23.58
N ALA A 71 21.36 -6.17 -22.65
CA ALA A 71 22.80 -6.39 -22.53
C ALA A 71 23.39 -7.08 -23.76
N LEU A 72 22.72 -8.10 -24.29
CA LEU A 72 23.12 -8.80 -25.52
C LEU A 72 23.15 -7.90 -26.75
N ALA A 73 22.20 -6.94 -26.81
CA ALA A 73 22.15 -5.95 -27.90
C ALA A 73 23.23 -4.84 -27.75
N SER A 74 23.65 -4.56 -26.52
CA SER A 74 24.48 -3.37 -26.20
C SER A 74 25.95 -3.67 -25.98
N TYR A 75 26.28 -4.86 -25.48
CA TYR A 75 27.67 -5.18 -25.11
C TYR A 75 28.45 -5.68 -26.32
N PRO A 76 29.59 -5.04 -26.66
CA PRO A 76 30.45 -5.55 -27.73
C PRO A 76 30.96 -6.95 -27.38
N LYS A 77 30.81 -7.88 -28.32
CA LYS A 77 31.23 -9.29 -28.17
C LYS A 77 32.74 -9.44 -27.90
N GLU A 78 33.51 -8.48 -28.36
CA GLU A 78 34.97 -8.38 -28.14
C GLU A 78 35.31 -8.05 -26.69
N LEU A 79 34.43 -7.40 -25.96
CA LEU A 79 34.66 -6.97 -24.57
C LEU A 79 33.99 -7.91 -23.55
N ALA A 80 32.88 -8.54 -23.92
CA ALA A 80 32.06 -9.31 -22.98
C ALA A 80 31.48 -10.56 -23.65
N LYS A 81 31.70 -11.73 -23.06
CA LYS A 81 31.16 -13.00 -23.52
C LYS A 81 30.05 -13.46 -22.57
N TYR A 82 28.88 -13.75 -23.14
CA TYR A 82 27.73 -14.25 -22.39
C TYR A 82 27.75 -15.76 -22.23
N ASN A 83 27.49 -16.23 -21.01
CA ASN A 83 27.28 -17.62 -20.67
C ASN A 83 25.78 -17.84 -20.37
N THR A 84 25.09 -18.54 -21.25
CA THR A 84 23.65 -18.80 -21.16
C THR A 84 23.25 -19.69 -19.98
N SER A 85 24.09 -20.66 -19.60
CA SER A 85 23.78 -21.58 -18.49
C SER A 85 23.94 -20.91 -17.11
N ARG A 86 24.81 -19.92 -17.01
CA ARG A 86 25.06 -19.20 -15.77
C ARG A 86 24.40 -17.84 -15.71
N HIS A 87 23.82 -17.39 -16.82
CA HIS A 87 23.25 -16.06 -16.98
C HIS A 87 24.22 -14.96 -16.50
N GLU A 88 25.43 -14.97 -17.08
CA GLU A 88 26.50 -14.01 -16.73
C GLU A 88 27.33 -13.63 -17.95
N PHE A 89 27.79 -12.36 -17.99
CA PHE A 89 28.87 -11.96 -18.87
C PHE A 89 30.19 -12.04 -18.15
N THR A 90 31.21 -12.54 -18.85
CA THR A 90 32.62 -12.44 -18.45
C THR A 90 33.31 -11.44 -19.36
N LEU A 91 33.96 -10.43 -18.77
CA LEU A 91 34.65 -9.36 -19.48
C LEU A 91 36.13 -9.69 -19.66
N VAL A 92 36.74 -9.08 -20.69
CA VAL A 92 38.17 -9.27 -21.04
C VAL A 92 39.15 -8.93 -19.91
N ASN A 93 38.74 -8.08 -18.95
CA ASN A 93 39.55 -7.68 -17.80
C ASN A 93 39.29 -8.54 -16.54
N GLY A 94 38.65 -9.72 -16.69
CA GLY A 94 38.32 -10.64 -15.61
C GLY A 94 37.08 -10.29 -14.79
N SER A 95 36.43 -9.15 -15.06
CA SER A 95 35.20 -8.76 -14.38
C SER A 95 33.99 -9.56 -14.86
N LYS A 96 32.93 -9.58 -14.06
CA LYS A 96 31.68 -10.29 -14.37
C LYS A 96 30.46 -9.41 -14.19
N ILE A 97 29.43 -9.67 -15.00
CA ILE A 97 28.08 -9.10 -14.82
C ILE A 97 27.10 -10.26 -14.73
N LEU A 98 26.49 -10.41 -13.56
CA LEU A 98 25.56 -11.47 -13.23
C LEU A 98 24.12 -10.98 -13.40
N PHE A 99 23.23 -11.85 -13.89
CA PHE A 99 21.80 -11.61 -13.95
C PHE A 99 21.11 -12.58 -13.00
N ARG A 100 20.35 -12.05 -12.05
CA ARG A 100 19.74 -12.83 -10.98
C ARG A 100 18.30 -12.37 -10.73
N HIS A 101 17.46 -13.26 -10.25
CA HIS A 101 16.08 -12.94 -9.88
C HIS A 101 15.80 -13.28 -8.42
N CYS A 102 14.81 -12.61 -7.82
CA CYS A 102 14.36 -12.90 -6.46
C CYS A 102 12.84 -12.67 -6.42
N GLU A 103 12.09 -13.73 -6.65
CA GLU A 103 10.64 -13.67 -6.84
C GLU A 103 9.91 -13.53 -5.50
N ARG A 104 10.36 -14.30 -4.50
CA ARG A 104 9.79 -14.32 -3.15
C ARG A 104 10.79 -13.85 -2.12
N ALA A 105 10.31 -13.31 -1.02
CA ALA A 105 11.18 -12.85 0.05
C ALA A 105 12.13 -13.93 0.57
N ALA A 106 11.72 -15.21 0.55
CA ALA A 106 12.56 -16.34 0.97
C ALA A 106 13.75 -16.60 0.02
N ASP A 107 13.60 -16.31 -1.28
CA ASP A 107 14.64 -16.59 -2.30
C ASP A 107 15.92 -15.78 -2.05
N ARG A 108 15.86 -14.68 -1.30
CA ARG A 108 17.02 -13.87 -0.92
C ARG A 108 18.13 -14.69 -0.27
N PHE A 109 17.78 -15.76 0.45
CA PHE A 109 18.75 -16.63 1.13
C PHE A 109 19.63 -17.43 0.17
N THR A 110 19.19 -17.66 -1.08
CA THR A 110 20.00 -18.25 -2.15
C THR A 110 21.26 -17.44 -2.41
N TYR A 111 21.21 -16.15 -2.12
CA TYR A 111 22.32 -15.20 -2.31
C TYR A 111 23.18 -14.98 -1.06
N SER A 112 23.09 -15.86 -0.04
CA SER A 112 23.85 -15.70 1.21
C SER A 112 25.37 -15.64 0.99
N GLY A 113 25.88 -16.37 0.00
CA GLY A 113 27.29 -16.40 -0.40
C GLY A 113 27.70 -15.36 -1.45
N LEU A 114 26.78 -14.54 -1.95
CA LEU A 114 27.07 -13.56 -3.00
C LEU A 114 27.97 -12.44 -2.47
N GLU A 115 28.97 -12.07 -3.28
CA GLU A 115 29.81 -10.90 -3.07
C GLU A 115 29.91 -10.09 -4.37
N VAL A 116 29.42 -8.84 -4.35
CA VAL A 116 29.42 -7.97 -5.52
C VAL A 116 29.84 -6.56 -5.14
N GLN A 117 30.49 -5.86 -6.06
CA GLN A 117 30.90 -4.48 -5.89
C GLN A 117 29.83 -3.52 -6.42
N PHE A 118 29.13 -3.89 -7.47
CA PHE A 118 28.11 -3.07 -8.11
C PHE A 118 26.81 -3.85 -8.14
N MET A 119 25.80 -3.35 -7.45
CA MET A 119 24.49 -3.99 -7.34
C MET A 119 23.44 -3.13 -8.05
N TYR A 120 22.65 -3.79 -8.86
CA TYR A 120 21.61 -3.15 -9.67
C TYR A 120 20.27 -3.80 -9.41
N PHE A 121 19.21 -2.98 -9.31
CA PHE A 121 17.83 -3.45 -9.26
C PHE A 121 17.06 -2.79 -10.38
N ASP A 122 16.53 -3.59 -11.30
CA ASP A 122 15.54 -3.11 -12.25
C ASP A 122 14.14 -3.40 -11.72
N GLU A 123 13.24 -2.44 -11.87
CA GLU A 123 11.92 -2.41 -11.24
C GLU A 123 11.99 -2.62 -9.71
N LEU A 124 12.73 -1.75 -9.01
CA LEU A 124 12.95 -1.84 -7.56
C LEU A 124 11.65 -1.93 -6.75
N THR A 125 10.59 -1.27 -7.18
CA THR A 125 9.27 -1.33 -6.53
C THR A 125 8.62 -2.73 -6.56
N SER A 126 9.11 -3.64 -7.38
CA SER A 126 8.66 -5.03 -7.38
C SER A 126 9.20 -5.85 -6.20
N PHE A 127 10.14 -5.32 -5.43
CA PHE A 127 10.76 -6.01 -4.30
C PHE A 127 10.23 -5.51 -2.97
N GLU A 128 10.01 -6.45 -2.04
CA GLU A 128 9.83 -6.11 -0.64
C GLU A 128 11.12 -5.51 -0.05
N GLN A 129 11.00 -4.56 0.88
CA GLN A 129 12.18 -3.91 1.50
C GLN A 129 13.14 -4.93 2.13
N ILE A 130 12.62 -6.01 2.74
CA ILE A 130 13.44 -7.05 3.38
C ILE A 130 14.38 -7.75 2.38
N VAL A 131 13.98 -7.88 1.12
CA VAL A 131 14.84 -8.43 0.04
C VAL A 131 15.96 -7.46 -0.28
N TYR A 132 15.62 -6.18 -0.48
CA TYR A 132 16.60 -5.13 -0.76
C TYR A 132 17.63 -5.00 0.37
N ASP A 133 17.18 -4.93 1.62
CA ASP A 133 18.06 -4.79 2.78
C ASP A 133 18.98 -6.00 2.97
N PHE A 134 18.47 -7.21 2.73
CA PHE A 134 19.29 -8.42 2.77
C PHE A 134 20.35 -8.42 1.65
N LEU A 135 19.96 -8.19 0.40
CA LEU A 135 20.88 -8.17 -0.73
C LEU A 135 21.92 -7.06 -0.59
N LYS A 136 21.54 -5.89 -0.07
CA LYS A 136 22.44 -4.79 0.25
C LYS A 136 23.62 -5.21 1.12
N THR A 137 23.44 -6.18 2.03
CA THR A 137 24.53 -6.73 2.85
C THR A 137 25.54 -7.56 2.05
N ARG A 138 25.21 -7.97 0.83
CA ARG A 138 26.10 -8.70 -0.09
C ARG A 138 27.01 -7.77 -0.89
N LYS A 139 26.73 -6.47 -0.85
CA LYS A 139 27.53 -5.43 -1.47
C LYS A 139 28.80 -5.16 -0.65
N ARG A 140 29.92 -5.68 -1.11
CA ARG A 140 31.21 -5.54 -0.43
C ARG A 140 32.39 -5.59 -1.41
N ALA A 141 33.51 -5.03 -1.03
CA ALA A 141 34.75 -5.06 -1.80
C ALA A 141 35.95 -5.33 -0.90
N LYS A 142 36.90 -6.10 -1.42
CA LYS A 142 38.23 -6.20 -0.80
C LYS A 142 38.97 -4.86 -0.96
N LYS A 143 39.72 -4.45 0.06
CA LYS A 143 40.50 -3.21 0.03
C LYS A 143 41.46 -3.14 -1.17
N SER A 144 41.99 -4.30 -1.59
CA SER A 144 42.89 -4.42 -2.74
C SER A 144 42.28 -4.01 -4.08
N LEU A 145 40.96 -4.00 -4.21
CA LEU A 145 40.28 -3.57 -5.44
C LEU A 145 40.17 -2.05 -5.56
N GLY A 146 40.34 -1.30 -4.47
CA GLY A 146 40.27 0.17 -4.47
C GLY A 146 38.92 0.74 -4.88
N VAL A 147 37.84 -0.08 -4.91
CA VAL A 147 36.53 0.31 -5.39
C VAL A 147 35.55 0.55 -4.24
N ILE A 148 34.72 1.56 -4.38
CA ILE A 148 33.61 1.82 -3.46
C ILE A 148 32.37 1.08 -3.98
N PRO A 149 31.84 0.12 -3.22
CA PRO A 149 30.62 -0.60 -3.63
C PRO A 149 29.39 0.31 -3.62
N ILE A 150 28.57 0.19 -4.67
CA ILE A 150 27.38 1.04 -4.88
C ILE A 150 26.14 0.22 -5.18
N ILE A 151 24.97 0.86 -5.03
CA ILE A 151 23.70 0.37 -5.54
C ILE A 151 23.13 1.37 -6.55
N ARG A 152 22.61 0.85 -7.64
CA ARG A 152 21.90 1.58 -8.68
C ARG A 152 20.57 0.88 -8.94
N SER A 153 19.50 1.63 -8.83
CA SER A 153 18.15 1.09 -9.01
C SER A 153 17.40 1.87 -10.06
N ALA A 154 16.51 1.18 -10.77
CA ALA A 154 15.54 1.79 -11.66
C ALA A 154 14.14 1.32 -11.30
N SER A 155 13.13 2.18 -11.44
CA SER A 155 11.75 1.79 -11.24
C SER A 155 10.75 2.80 -11.77
N ASN A 156 9.52 2.31 -11.97
CA ASN A 156 8.31 3.11 -12.06
C ASN A 156 7.62 3.15 -10.69
N PRO A 157 6.71 4.11 -10.43
CA PRO A 157 5.78 4.05 -9.33
C PRO A 157 4.88 2.80 -9.43
N GLY A 158 4.43 2.27 -8.31
CA GLY A 158 3.55 1.10 -8.23
C GLY A 158 4.20 -0.12 -7.58
N ASN A 159 3.54 -1.26 -7.64
CA ASN A 159 3.96 -2.54 -7.05
C ASN A 159 4.08 -2.51 -5.51
N ILE A 160 4.37 -3.69 -4.94
CA ILE A 160 4.39 -3.93 -3.49
C ILE A 160 5.42 -3.08 -2.72
N GLY A 161 6.50 -2.70 -3.39
CA GLY A 161 7.59 -1.90 -2.80
C GLY A 161 7.42 -0.39 -2.95
N HIS A 162 6.35 0.08 -3.60
CA HIS A 162 6.15 1.50 -3.88
C HIS A 162 6.36 2.39 -2.65
N GLY A 163 5.71 2.06 -1.54
CA GLY A 163 5.74 2.89 -0.34
C GLY A 163 7.13 3.03 0.29
N TRP A 164 7.91 1.94 0.39
CA TRP A 164 9.25 2.02 0.97
C TRP A 164 10.26 2.68 0.00
N VAL A 165 10.12 2.46 -1.31
CA VAL A 165 10.98 3.09 -2.32
C VAL A 165 10.74 4.60 -2.35
N LYS A 166 9.46 5.02 -2.38
CA LYS A 166 9.08 6.43 -2.30
C LYS A 166 9.69 7.09 -1.06
N LYS A 167 9.48 6.51 0.12
CA LYS A 167 10.00 7.03 1.40
C LYS A 167 11.53 7.14 1.40
N GLN A 168 12.25 6.13 0.88
CA GLN A 168 13.71 6.06 0.95
C GLN A 168 14.40 6.99 -0.04
N PHE A 169 13.82 7.22 -1.21
CA PHE A 169 14.47 7.94 -2.30
C PHE A 169 13.74 9.21 -2.70
N VAL A 170 12.42 9.16 -2.89
CA VAL A 170 11.65 10.27 -3.47
C VAL A 170 11.35 11.33 -2.42
N ASP A 171 10.84 10.91 -1.25
CA ASP A 171 10.49 11.82 -0.15
C ASP A 171 11.71 12.19 0.71
N ALA A 172 12.89 11.63 0.41
CA ALA A 172 14.12 11.91 1.17
C ALA A 172 14.61 13.35 1.00
N GLY A 173 14.26 14.02 -0.10
CA GLY A 173 14.63 15.40 -0.37
C GLY A 173 14.40 15.83 -1.82
N PRO A 174 14.87 17.03 -2.20
CA PRO A 174 14.68 17.55 -3.54
C PRO A 174 15.28 16.64 -4.62
N TYR A 175 14.60 16.54 -5.75
CA TYR A 175 15.03 15.74 -6.90
C TYR A 175 16.41 16.18 -7.41
N MET A 176 17.19 15.27 -7.93
CA MET A 176 18.55 15.43 -8.43
C MET A 176 19.59 15.74 -7.35
N GLN A 177 19.22 16.06 -6.12
CA GLN A 177 20.16 16.34 -5.05
C GLN A 177 20.61 15.06 -4.33
N ILE A 178 21.88 15.05 -3.89
CA ILE A 178 22.41 13.96 -3.06
C ILE A 178 22.06 14.26 -1.61
N MET A 179 21.20 13.44 -1.06
CA MET A 179 20.81 13.49 0.35
C MET A 179 21.81 12.66 1.17
N THR A 180 22.17 13.15 2.34
CA THR A 180 23.13 12.49 3.23
C THR A 180 22.48 12.16 4.56
N GLN A 181 22.49 10.90 4.92
CA GLN A 181 22.09 10.41 6.23
C GLN A 181 23.32 9.90 6.99
N GLU A 182 23.44 10.28 8.24
CA GLU A 182 24.49 9.77 9.11
C GLU A 182 23.98 8.56 9.89
N VAL A 183 24.71 7.44 9.77
CA VAL A 183 24.39 6.19 10.47
C VAL A 183 25.56 5.87 11.39
N PHE A 184 25.26 5.72 12.68
CA PHE A 184 26.25 5.38 13.69
C PHE A 184 26.36 3.85 13.83
N SER A 185 27.60 3.35 13.90
CA SER A 185 27.90 1.96 14.18
C SER A 185 28.29 1.81 15.66
N GLU A 186 27.49 1.15 16.44
CA GLU A 186 27.80 0.86 17.85
C GLU A 186 29.07 0.00 17.97
N THR A 187 29.24 -1.00 17.09
CA THR A 187 30.41 -1.90 17.11
C THR A 187 31.72 -1.18 16.76
N LEU A 188 31.68 -0.24 15.82
CA LEU A 188 32.87 0.47 15.36
C LEU A 188 33.07 1.82 16.06
N HIS A 189 32.09 2.26 16.88
CA HIS A 189 32.03 3.58 17.51
C HIS A 189 32.30 4.73 16.52
N LYS A 190 31.76 4.60 15.28
CA LYS A 190 31.97 5.55 14.20
C LYS A 190 30.69 5.83 13.44
N ALA A 191 30.53 7.07 13.04
CA ALA A 191 29.48 7.47 12.11
C ALA A 191 29.94 7.29 10.66
N LYS A 192 29.02 6.85 9.82
CA LYS A 192 29.20 6.77 8.36
C LYS A 192 28.08 7.54 7.67
N LYS A 193 28.45 8.36 6.71
CA LYS A 193 27.52 9.06 5.82
C LYS A 193 27.09 8.12 4.70
N ILE A 194 25.79 7.88 4.57
CA ILE A 194 25.17 7.18 3.44
C ILE A 194 24.52 8.24 2.57
N ARG A 195 24.87 8.24 1.29
CA ARG A 195 24.39 9.21 0.30
C ARG A 195 23.38 8.55 -0.62
N THR A 196 22.16 9.09 -0.65
CA THR A 196 21.09 8.65 -1.52
C THR A 196 20.74 9.74 -2.53
N GLN A 197 20.25 9.35 -3.70
CA GLN A 197 19.80 10.30 -4.72
C GLN A 197 18.62 9.73 -5.48
N TYR A 198 17.64 10.59 -5.76
CA TYR A 198 16.59 10.31 -6.73
C TYR A 198 16.82 11.15 -8.00
N ILE A 199 16.83 10.48 -9.15
CA ILE A 199 16.94 11.09 -10.47
C ILE A 199 15.66 10.78 -11.24
N PRO A 200 14.76 11.76 -11.48
CA PRO A 200 13.54 11.52 -12.22
C PRO A 200 13.83 11.27 -13.70
N ALA A 201 13.14 10.27 -14.28
CA ALA A 201 13.17 9.97 -15.70
C ALA A 201 11.78 10.20 -16.30
N LEU A 202 11.66 11.05 -17.30
CA LEU A 202 10.40 11.33 -17.98
C LEU A 202 10.43 10.75 -19.40
N ALA A 203 9.26 10.30 -19.87
CA ALA A 203 9.10 9.83 -21.26
C ALA A 203 9.48 10.91 -22.27
N THR A 204 9.03 12.14 -22.03
CA THR A 204 9.26 13.31 -22.89
C THR A 204 10.72 13.74 -22.98
N GLU A 205 11.58 13.30 -22.08
CA GLU A 205 13.02 13.58 -22.09
C GLU A 205 13.82 12.53 -22.88
N ASN A 206 13.18 11.46 -23.34
CA ASN A 206 13.84 10.39 -24.07
C ASN A 206 13.67 10.58 -25.60
N PRO A 207 14.72 10.97 -26.32
CA PRO A 207 14.64 11.26 -27.75
C PRO A 207 14.40 10.01 -28.63
N PHE A 208 14.38 8.81 -28.05
CA PHE A 208 14.16 7.55 -28.76
C PHE A 208 12.71 7.06 -28.68
N ILE A 209 11.83 7.80 -28.00
CA ILE A 209 10.40 7.49 -27.91
C ILE A 209 9.65 8.18 -29.06
N THR A 210 8.73 7.44 -29.68
CA THR A 210 7.87 7.98 -30.74
C THR A 210 6.76 8.85 -30.15
N GLU A 211 6.26 9.81 -30.95
CA GLU A 211 5.11 10.63 -30.56
C GLU A 211 3.87 9.76 -30.31
N ASP A 212 3.66 8.71 -31.10
CA ASP A 212 2.53 7.77 -30.92
C ASP A 212 2.50 7.16 -29.50
N TYR A 213 3.68 6.82 -28.97
CA TYR A 213 3.75 6.29 -27.59
C TYR A 213 3.32 7.33 -26.56
N ILE A 214 3.65 8.59 -26.76
CA ILE A 214 3.19 9.69 -25.88
C ILE A 214 1.66 9.84 -25.99
N PHE A 215 1.11 9.82 -27.21
CA PHE A 215 -0.34 9.86 -27.43
C PHE A 215 -1.06 8.69 -26.72
N GLU A 216 -0.53 7.48 -26.80
CA GLU A 216 -1.09 6.33 -26.09
C GLU A 216 -1.08 6.50 -24.56
N LEU A 217 -0.03 7.09 -24.00
CA LEU A 217 0.04 7.38 -22.56
C LEU A 217 -0.96 8.47 -22.16
N GLU A 218 -1.18 9.47 -22.99
CA GLU A 218 -2.13 10.57 -22.74
C GLU A 218 -3.59 10.09 -22.71
N GLN A 219 -3.93 9.01 -23.42
CA GLN A 219 -5.27 8.41 -23.41
C GLN A 219 -5.56 7.56 -22.17
N LYS A 220 -4.59 7.33 -21.31
CA LYS A 220 -4.80 6.55 -20.07
C LYS A 220 -5.60 7.35 -19.04
N PRO A 221 -6.31 6.68 -18.11
CA PRO A 221 -6.93 7.34 -16.96
C PRO A 221 -5.96 8.25 -16.23
N GLU A 222 -6.45 9.33 -15.66
CA GLU A 222 -5.63 10.42 -15.08
C GLU A 222 -4.54 9.93 -14.13
N ALA A 223 -4.87 9.05 -13.17
CA ALA A 223 -3.90 8.51 -12.21
C ALA A 223 -2.77 7.76 -12.91
N LEU A 224 -3.10 6.90 -13.89
CA LEU A 224 -2.14 6.13 -14.65
C LEU A 224 -1.31 7.01 -15.58
N ARG A 225 -1.95 8.00 -16.23
CA ARG A 225 -1.27 8.99 -17.07
C ARG A 225 -0.24 9.78 -16.24
N ASN A 226 -0.61 10.25 -15.06
CA ASN A 226 0.29 11.00 -14.16
C ASN A 226 1.48 10.13 -13.71
N ALA A 227 1.24 8.85 -13.41
CA ALA A 227 2.30 7.92 -13.04
C ALA A 227 3.24 7.63 -14.22
N LEU A 228 2.70 7.31 -15.40
CA LEU A 228 3.48 6.84 -16.54
C LEU A 228 4.13 7.98 -17.35
N LEU A 229 3.44 9.11 -17.52
CA LEU A 229 3.93 10.23 -18.32
C LEU A 229 4.71 11.25 -17.49
N GLN A 230 4.16 11.63 -16.31
CA GLN A 230 4.77 12.64 -15.45
C GLN A 230 5.68 12.05 -14.38
N GLY A 231 5.70 10.71 -14.23
CA GLY A 231 6.50 10.03 -13.21
C GLY A 231 6.06 10.35 -11.79
N SER A 232 4.77 10.66 -11.58
CA SER A 232 4.22 10.96 -10.26
C SER A 232 4.29 9.74 -9.35
N TRP A 233 4.82 9.94 -8.15
CA TRP A 233 4.84 8.93 -7.10
C TRP A 233 3.63 9.02 -6.14
N ASP A 234 2.71 9.93 -6.39
CA ASP A 234 1.48 10.09 -5.61
C ASP A 234 0.31 9.30 -6.21
N SER A 235 0.47 8.79 -7.43
CA SER A 235 -0.49 7.93 -8.12
C SER A 235 0.24 6.85 -8.92
N PHE A 236 -0.34 5.65 -9.02
CA PHE A 236 0.24 4.54 -9.76
C PHE A 236 -0.83 3.57 -10.26
N GLU A 237 -0.45 2.75 -11.25
CA GLU A 237 -1.32 1.70 -11.78
C GLU A 237 -1.60 0.64 -10.72
N GLY A 238 -2.88 0.29 -10.54
CA GLY A 238 -3.30 -0.70 -9.54
C GLY A 238 -3.42 -0.15 -8.11
N GLN A 239 -3.40 1.17 -7.92
CA GLN A 239 -3.69 1.80 -6.64
C GLN A 239 -5.16 1.59 -6.26
N VAL A 240 -5.42 1.14 -5.02
CA VAL A 240 -6.79 0.90 -4.55
C VAL A 240 -7.52 2.22 -4.28
N PHE A 241 -6.96 3.10 -3.47
CA PHE A 241 -7.62 4.32 -3.00
C PHE A 241 -7.16 5.56 -3.76
N THR A 242 -7.59 5.69 -5.01
CA THR A 242 -7.23 6.81 -5.89
C THR A 242 -7.88 8.14 -5.50
N GLU A 243 -8.94 8.10 -4.69
CA GLU A 243 -9.65 9.28 -4.19
C GLU A 243 -8.87 10.01 -3.10
N PHE A 244 -7.93 9.33 -2.42
CA PHE A 244 -7.19 9.94 -1.33
C PHE A 244 -6.33 11.11 -1.82
N LYS A 245 -6.49 12.24 -1.14
CA LYS A 245 -5.74 13.46 -1.43
C LYS A 245 -5.12 14.03 -0.16
N ASN A 246 -3.83 14.27 -0.20
CA ASN A 246 -3.07 14.93 0.85
C ASN A 246 -2.56 16.28 0.33
N ASP A 247 -3.25 17.35 0.68
CA ASP A 247 -2.95 18.71 0.22
C ASP A 247 -2.66 19.63 1.41
N PRO A 248 -1.37 19.88 1.73
CA PRO A 248 -0.99 20.71 2.87
C PRO A 248 -1.52 22.16 2.82
N ALA A 249 -1.81 22.70 1.63
CA ALA A 249 -2.37 24.03 1.49
C ALA A 249 -3.79 24.16 2.09
N HIS A 250 -4.48 23.00 2.21
CA HIS A 250 -5.87 22.92 2.64
C HIS A 250 -6.07 22.24 4.01
N TYR A 251 -5.01 22.05 4.80
CA TYR A 251 -5.12 21.41 6.12
C TYR A 251 -5.99 22.19 7.10
N LEU A 252 -5.98 23.52 7.01
CA LEU A 252 -6.73 24.40 7.92
C LEU A 252 -8.18 24.59 7.49
N ASP A 253 -8.45 24.78 6.21
CA ASP A 253 -9.80 24.98 5.68
C ASP A 253 -10.57 23.67 5.47
N ARG A 254 -9.86 22.52 5.52
CA ARG A 254 -10.41 21.16 5.46
C ARG A 254 -11.22 20.88 4.20
N ARG A 255 -10.83 21.47 3.06
CA ARG A 255 -11.49 21.31 1.76
C ARG A 255 -10.56 20.66 0.76
N ASN A 256 -11.09 19.74 -0.04
CA ASN A 256 -10.35 19.05 -1.10
C ASN A 256 -9.07 18.34 -0.59
N THR A 257 -9.05 17.97 0.69
CA THR A 257 -7.98 17.22 1.34
C THR A 257 -8.57 16.26 2.38
N HIS A 258 -7.94 15.12 2.57
CA HIS A 258 -8.28 14.16 3.63
C HIS A 258 -7.42 14.37 4.87
N VAL A 259 -6.24 14.97 4.69
CA VAL A 259 -5.32 15.24 5.80
C VAL A 259 -5.58 16.65 6.31
N ILE A 260 -5.67 16.77 7.63
CA ILE A 260 -5.97 18.04 8.29
C ILE A 260 -5.06 18.27 9.50
N GLU A 261 -4.90 19.53 9.89
CA GLU A 261 -4.25 19.87 11.15
C GLU A 261 -5.01 19.29 12.35
N PRO A 262 -4.29 18.74 13.36
CA PRO A 262 -4.90 18.28 14.59
C PRO A 262 -5.67 19.39 15.32
N PHE A 263 -6.80 19.00 15.88
CA PHE A 263 -7.59 19.85 16.78
C PHE A 263 -8.09 18.99 17.97
N GLU A 264 -8.55 19.64 19.02
CA GLU A 264 -9.10 18.94 20.18
C GLU A 264 -10.45 18.30 19.82
N ILE A 265 -10.52 16.96 19.92
CA ILE A 265 -11.75 16.21 19.64
C ILE A 265 -12.75 16.46 20.76
N PRO A 266 -13.98 16.94 20.46
CA PRO A 266 -14.99 17.15 21.48
C PRO A 266 -15.37 15.87 22.20
N ALA A 267 -15.42 15.90 23.54
CA ALA A 267 -15.72 14.72 24.37
C ALA A 267 -17.11 14.11 24.09
N TYR A 268 -18.05 14.90 23.58
CA TYR A 268 -19.40 14.42 23.24
C TYR A 268 -19.50 13.69 21.91
N TRP A 269 -18.44 13.69 21.09
CA TRP A 269 -18.39 12.88 19.87
C TRP A 269 -18.29 11.40 20.26
N GLN A 270 -18.62 10.53 19.33
CA GLN A 270 -18.45 9.10 19.54
C GLN A 270 -16.98 8.73 19.30
N HIS A 271 -16.36 8.08 20.29
CA HIS A 271 -14.96 7.67 20.22
C HIS A 271 -14.85 6.16 20.00
N TYR A 272 -14.01 5.78 19.05
CA TYR A 272 -13.74 4.39 18.71
C TYR A 272 -12.24 4.13 18.70
N MET A 273 -11.86 2.88 18.87
CA MET A 273 -10.52 2.40 18.63
C MET A 273 -10.54 1.13 17.81
N SER A 274 -9.72 1.09 16.78
CA SER A 274 -9.53 -0.08 15.93
C SER A 274 -8.18 -0.73 16.23
N PHE A 275 -8.14 -2.08 16.26
CA PHE A 275 -6.92 -2.83 16.52
C PHE A 275 -6.77 -3.99 15.53
N ASP A 276 -5.63 -4.02 14.85
CA ASP A 276 -5.14 -5.15 14.07
C ASP A 276 -3.83 -5.66 14.68
N HIS A 277 -3.80 -6.96 15.00
CA HIS A 277 -2.67 -7.56 15.71
C HIS A 277 -1.58 -8.03 14.75
N GLY A 278 -0.34 -7.69 15.06
CA GLY A 278 0.84 -8.22 14.41
C GLY A 278 1.98 -8.42 15.40
N PHE A 279 2.83 -9.38 15.16
CA PHE A 279 4.05 -9.65 15.93
C PHE A 279 5.29 -9.49 15.06
N THR A 280 5.49 -10.36 14.09
CA THR A 280 6.57 -10.23 13.09
C THR A 280 6.24 -9.18 12.03
N LYS A 281 4.97 -8.99 11.72
CA LYS A 281 4.44 -7.83 11.00
C LYS A 281 3.95 -6.78 11.99
N PRO A 282 3.85 -5.51 11.59
CA PRO A 282 3.37 -4.46 12.47
C PRO A 282 1.94 -4.70 12.96
N PHE A 283 1.66 -4.39 14.22
CA PHE A 283 0.30 -4.17 14.67
C PHE A 283 -0.14 -2.74 14.36
N SER A 284 -1.45 -2.50 14.29
CA SER A 284 -2.01 -1.17 14.08
C SER A 284 -3.09 -0.86 15.11
N VAL A 285 -2.95 0.26 15.80
CA VAL A 285 -3.99 0.85 16.65
C VAL A 285 -4.36 2.21 16.09
N GLY A 286 -5.65 2.42 15.82
CA GLY A 286 -6.17 3.69 15.33
C GLY A 286 -7.27 4.20 16.24
N TRP A 287 -7.18 5.45 16.71
CA TRP A 287 -8.25 6.12 17.45
C TRP A 287 -9.02 7.02 16.51
N TRP A 288 -10.34 6.90 16.60
CA TRP A 288 -11.30 7.53 15.72
C TRP A 288 -12.33 8.30 16.51
N ALA A 289 -12.81 9.40 15.95
CA ALA A 289 -13.97 10.08 16.45
C ALA A 289 -14.97 10.29 15.30
N VAL A 290 -16.26 10.29 15.60
CA VAL A 290 -17.31 10.55 14.63
C VAL A 290 -18.09 11.78 15.09
N ASP A 291 -18.17 12.78 14.23
CA ASP A 291 -18.93 14.01 14.50
C ASP A 291 -20.45 13.78 14.34
N PRO A 292 -21.29 14.73 14.75
CA PRO A 292 -22.73 14.64 14.58
C PRO A 292 -23.21 14.52 13.12
N ASP A 293 -22.38 14.96 12.15
CA ASP A 293 -22.69 14.84 10.71
C ASP A 293 -22.27 13.46 10.15
N GLY A 294 -21.71 12.57 10.98
CA GLY A 294 -21.29 11.22 10.60
C GLY A 294 -19.92 11.15 9.91
N ARG A 295 -19.15 12.24 9.91
CA ARG A 295 -17.77 12.21 9.41
C ARG A 295 -16.83 11.59 10.42
N ALA A 296 -15.95 10.72 9.96
CA ALA A 296 -14.97 10.04 10.78
C ALA A 296 -13.63 10.81 10.78
N TYR A 297 -12.99 10.87 11.93
CA TYR A 297 -11.69 11.53 12.13
C TYR A 297 -10.72 10.54 12.77
N ARG A 298 -9.66 10.14 12.05
CA ARG A 298 -8.55 9.41 12.66
C ARG A 298 -7.64 10.43 13.34
N TYR A 299 -7.75 10.55 14.65
CA TYR A 299 -7.05 11.61 15.40
C TYR A 299 -5.77 11.16 16.09
N ARG A 300 -5.58 9.84 16.22
CA ARG A 300 -4.38 9.26 16.84
C ARG A 300 -4.09 7.88 16.26
N GLU A 301 -2.82 7.53 16.19
CA GLU A 301 -2.39 6.19 15.80
C GLU A 301 -1.22 5.68 16.63
N TRP A 302 -1.11 4.37 16.70
CA TRP A 302 0.09 3.68 17.15
C TRP A 302 0.34 2.48 16.25
N TYR A 303 1.37 2.62 15.42
CA TYR A 303 1.76 1.62 14.46
C TYR A 303 3.02 0.89 14.94
N GLY A 304 2.93 -0.43 15.13
CA GLY A 304 3.99 -1.27 15.71
C GLY A 304 5.05 -1.68 14.70
N CYS A 305 5.52 -0.74 13.87
CA CYS A 305 6.57 -0.98 12.89
C CYS A 305 7.95 -0.61 13.44
N LYS A 306 8.94 -1.45 13.18
CA LYS A 306 10.34 -1.20 13.55
C LYS A 306 10.88 0.02 12.79
N LYS A 307 11.48 0.96 13.52
CA LYS A 307 11.98 2.21 12.94
C LYS A 307 12.97 1.97 11.80
N GLY A 308 12.73 2.63 10.67
CA GLY A 308 13.60 2.53 9.48
C GLY A 308 13.34 1.30 8.59
N THR A 309 12.33 0.49 8.91
CA THR A 309 11.91 -0.64 8.08
C THR A 309 10.48 -0.42 7.57
N ALA A 310 10.07 -1.18 6.57
CA ALA A 310 8.68 -1.31 6.15
C ALA A 310 8.18 -2.70 6.51
N ASN A 311 6.95 -2.78 7.00
CA ASN A 311 6.23 -4.02 7.25
C ASN A 311 6.95 -5.03 8.20
N VAL A 312 7.79 -4.52 9.13
CA VAL A 312 8.48 -5.34 10.15
C VAL A 312 8.02 -4.92 11.54
N GLY A 313 7.44 -5.86 12.28
CA GLY A 313 6.89 -5.63 13.63
C GLY A 313 7.98 -5.40 14.70
N ILE A 314 7.61 -4.67 15.76
CA ILE A 314 8.47 -4.44 16.92
C ILE A 314 8.40 -5.57 17.96
N GLU A 315 7.68 -6.64 17.65
CA GLU A 315 7.61 -7.90 18.43
C GLU A 315 7.15 -7.73 19.90
N LEU A 316 6.21 -6.79 20.15
CA LEU A 316 5.61 -6.63 21.47
C LEU A 316 4.59 -7.75 21.74
N SER A 317 4.57 -8.24 22.97
CA SER A 317 3.55 -9.17 23.44
C SER A 317 2.16 -8.50 23.49
N PRO A 318 1.06 -9.28 23.44
CA PRO A 318 -0.28 -8.73 23.60
C PRO A 318 -0.45 -7.91 24.88
N ARG A 319 0.20 -8.30 25.95
CA ARG A 319 0.18 -7.58 27.25
C ARG A 319 0.83 -6.19 27.12
N GLU A 320 2.03 -6.11 26.55
CA GLU A 320 2.73 -4.85 26.36
C GLU A 320 1.95 -3.90 25.45
N ILE A 321 1.26 -4.46 24.43
CA ILE A 321 0.37 -3.67 23.56
C ILE A 321 -0.82 -3.13 24.38
N ALA A 322 -1.46 -3.95 25.24
CA ALA A 322 -2.57 -3.51 26.07
C ALA A 322 -2.17 -2.38 27.02
N GLU A 323 -1.03 -2.50 27.69
CA GLU A 323 -0.48 -1.45 28.55
C GLU A 323 -0.16 -0.17 27.76
N GLY A 324 0.37 -0.33 26.54
CA GLY A 324 0.64 0.79 25.63
C GLY A 324 -0.63 1.51 25.16
N ILE A 325 -1.74 0.79 24.95
CA ILE A 325 -3.06 1.37 24.64
C ILE A 325 -3.57 2.19 25.82
N ILE A 326 -3.61 1.61 27.03
CA ILE A 326 -4.07 2.30 28.24
C ILE A 326 -3.27 3.60 28.49
N LYS A 327 -1.96 3.54 28.33
CA LYS A 327 -1.12 4.73 28.44
C LYS A 327 -1.49 5.84 27.45
N ARG A 328 -1.95 5.49 26.26
CA ARG A 328 -2.34 6.45 25.22
C ARG A 328 -3.77 6.95 25.37
N GLU A 329 -4.61 6.22 26.10
CA GLU A 329 -5.99 6.58 26.44
C GLU A 329 -6.11 7.26 27.80
N GLN A 330 -5.01 7.69 28.40
CA GLN A 330 -5.00 8.33 29.72
C GLN A 330 -5.98 9.51 29.79
N TYR A 331 -5.99 10.36 28.75
CA TYR A 331 -6.89 11.51 28.65
C TYR A 331 -8.36 11.08 28.65
N GLU A 332 -8.71 10.10 27.83
CA GLU A 332 -10.08 9.57 27.74
C GLU A 332 -10.53 8.94 29.07
N ILE A 333 -9.62 8.23 29.74
CA ILE A 333 -9.90 7.61 31.05
C ILE A 333 -10.12 8.68 32.12
N GLU A 334 -9.25 9.69 32.24
CA GLU A 334 -9.34 10.76 33.23
C GLU A 334 -10.59 11.65 33.04
N ASN A 335 -11.05 11.81 31.81
CA ASN A 335 -12.23 12.59 31.47
C ASN A 335 -13.51 11.76 31.31
N ASN A 336 -13.49 10.47 31.67
CA ASN A 336 -14.61 9.53 31.55
C ASN A 336 -15.20 9.45 30.12
N ILE A 337 -14.35 9.61 29.11
CA ILE A 337 -14.74 9.47 27.70
C ILE A 337 -14.77 8.00 27.36
N ARG A 338 -15.91 7.50 26.95
CA ARG A 338 -16.07 6.12 26.53
C ARG A 338 -15.45 5.90 25.15
N VAL A 339 -14.51 4.96 25.05
CA VAL A 339 -13.92 4.50 23.79
C VAL A 339 -14.41 3.09 23.49
N ASP A 340 -15.13 2.92 22.39
CA ASP A 340 -15.55 1.60 21.90
C ASP A 340 -14.41 0.94 21.12
N ARG A 341 -13.85 -0.15 21.67
CA ARG A 341 -12.66 -0.82 21.11
C ARG A 341 -13.06 -2.02 20.28
N ILE A 342 -12.64 -2.02 19.01
CA ILE A 342 -12.97 -3.03 18.00
C ILE A 342 -11.67 -3.62 17.48
N ALA A 343 -11.63 -4.95 17.33
CA ALA A 343 -10.44 -5.62 16.84
C ALA A 343 -10.76 -6.69 15.79
N ASP A 344 -9.76 -7.02 14.97
CA ASP A 344 -9.87 -8.10 13.99
C ASP A 344 -10.32 -9.40 14.68
N PRO A 345 -11.26 -10.16 14.08
CA PRO A 345 -11.73 -11.43 14.59
C PRO A 345 -10.63 -12.45 14.93
N ALA A 346 -9.49 -12.42 14.26
CA ALA A 346 -8.41 -13.38 14.49
C ALA A 346 -7.84 -13.32 15.91
N ILE A 347 -7.88 -12.14 16.59
CA ILE A 347 -7.37 -12.03 17.96
C ILE A 347 -8.18 -12.83 19.00
N PHE A 348 -9.38 -13.30 18.64
CA PHE A 348 -10.27 -14.09 19.52
C PHE A 348 -10.15 -15.60 19.30
N ASP A 349 -9.26 -16.04 18.40
CA ASP A 349 -9.02 -17.46 18.15
C ASP A 349 -8.36 -18.14 19.37
N ARG A 350 -8.99 -19.20 19.88
CA ARG A 350 -8.55 -20.02 21.02
C ARG A 350 -8.04 -21.40 20.62
N SER A 351 -7.87 -21.66 19.34
CA SER A 351 -7.45 -22.99 18.84
C SER A 351 -6.11 -23.46 19.39
N ARG A 352 -5.28 -22.53 19.91
CA ARG A 352 -3.93 -22.79 20.45
C ARG A 352 -3.76 -22.37 21.92
N GLY A 353 -4.82 -22.22 22.69
CA GLY A 353 -4.82 -21.76 24.07
C GLY A 353 -5.46 -20.38 24.24
N ASP A 354 -5.01 -19.59 25.21
CA ASP A 354 -5.52 -18.25 25.44
C ASP A 354 -5.37 -17.38 24.22
N SER A 355 -6.47 -16.78 23.77
CA SER A 355 -6.47 -15.87 22.63
C SER A 355 -5.67 -14.60 22.91
N VAL A 356 -5.24 -13.91 21.87
CA VAL A 356 -4.61 -12.58 22.01
C VAL A 356 -5.51 -11.64 22.81
N ALA A 357 -6.82 -11.65 22.53
CA ALA A 357 -7.80 -10.85 23.25
C ALA A 357 -7.86 -11.21 24.76
N ASP A 358 -7.76 -12.49 25.11
CA ASP A 358 -7.73 -12.93 26.52
C ASP A 358 -6.47 -12.44 27.24
N GLN A 359 -5.32 -12.51 26.59
CA GLN A 359 -4.04 -12.03 27.13
C GLN A 359 -4.01 -10.50 27.33
N MET A 360 -4.81 -9.75 26.57
CA MET A 360 -4.91 -8.28 26.68
C MET A 360 -5.86 -7.80 27.79
N ARG A 361 -6.68 -8.67 28.38
CA ARG A 361 -7.64 -8.30 29.42
C ARG A 361 -6.95 -7.89 30.73
N PRO A 362 -7.61 -7.12 31.62
CA PRO A 362 -7.13 -6.89 32.98
C PRO A 362 -6.87 -8.21 33.68
N THR A 363 -5.82 -8.27 34.50
CA THR A 363 -5.52 -9.47 35.31
C THR A 363 -6.23 -9.42 36.65
N GLN A 364 -6.41 -10.59 37.29
CA GLN A 364 -6.92 -10.67 38.66
C GLN A 364 -6.01 -10.00 39.69
N GLU A 365 -4.73 -9.86 39.36
CA GLU A 365 -3.71 -9.18 40.16
C GLU A 365 -3.75 -7.65 40.03
N GLY A 366 -4.74 -7.10 39.30
CA GLY A 366 -4.96 -5.66 39.14
C GLY A 366 -4.11 -4.98 38.08
N ARG A 367 -3.44 -5.72 37.18
CA ARG A 367 -2.79 -5.11 36.02
C ARG A 367 -3.82 -4.58 35.05
N PRO A 368 -3.70 -3.35 34.55
CA PRO A 368 -4.63 -2.77 33.60
C PRO A 368 -4.62 -3.53 32.27
N GLY A 369 -5.73 -3.52 31.58
CA GLY A 369 -5.88 -4.16 30.27
C GLY A 369 -7.08 -3.61 29.52
N VAL A 370 -7.31 -4.14 28.33
CA VAL A 370 -8.35 -3.68 27.43
C VAL A 370 -9.31 -4.81 27.04
N TYR A 371 -10.58 -4.46 26.86
CA TYR A 371 -11.61 -5.34 26.30
C TYR A 371 -11.92 -4.88 24.90
N PHE A 372 -12.04 -5.84 23.99
CA PHE A 372 -12.40 -5.58 22.60
C PHE A 372 -13.74 -6.20 22.24
N ARG A 373 -14.47 -5.54 21.34
CA ARG A 373 -15.51 -6.17 20.54
C ARG A 373 -14.88 -6.76 19.28
N LYS A 374 -15.50 -7.83 18.79
CA LYS A 374 -15.11 -8.46 17.53
C LYS A 374 -15.58 -7.58 16.37
N GLY A 375 -14.67 -7.20 15.50
CA GLY A 375 -14.97 -6.47 14.26
C GLY A 375 -15.50 -7.39 13.17
N ASP A 376 -16.02 -6.79 12.12
CA ASP A 376 -16.29 -7.47 10.86
C ASP A 376 -15.08 -7.34 9.96
N ASN A 377 -14.57 -8.47 9.47
CA ASN A 377 -13.42 -8.52 8.55
C ASN A 377 -13.82 -8.81 7.10
N THR A 378 -15.06 -8.49 6.71
CA THR A 378 -15.53 -8.57 5.33
C THR A 378 -14.83 -7.53 4.48
N ARG A 379 -13.68 -7.93 3.91
CA ARG A 379 -12.69 -7.04 3.31
C ARG A 379 -13.23 -6.20 2.16
N ILE A 380 -13.98 -6.81 1.23
CA ILE A 380 -14.54 -6.11 0.05
C ILE A 380 -15.52 -5.01 0.49
N ALA A 381 -16.44 -5.33 1.43
CA ALA A 381 -17.40 -4.35 1.93
C ALA A 381 -16.71 -3.20 2.67
N GLY A 382 -15.71 -3.49 3.50
CA GLY A 382 -14.91 -2.47 4.19
C GLY A 382 -14.15 -1.56 3.21
N LYS A 383 -13.57 -2.14 2.15
CA LYS A 383 -12.91 -1.39 1.08
C LYS A 383 -13.89 -0.41 0.41
N MET A 384 -15.06 -0.89 0.01
CA MET A 384 -16.09 -0.04 -0.63
C MET A 384 -16.56 1.11 0.28
N GLN A 385 -16.70 0.86 1.58
CA GLN A 385 -17.01 1.89 2.56
C GLN A 385 -15.93 2.97 2.63
N LEU A 386 -14.66 2.56 2.60
CA LEU A 386 -13.57 3.53 2.59
C LEU A 386 -13.57 4.37 1.30
N HIS A 387 -13.81 3.75 0.13
CA HIS A 387 -13.98 4.49 -1.13
C HIS A 387 -15.08 5.55 -1.04
N GLN A 388 -16.26 5.19 -0.48
CA GLN A 388 -17.35 6.15 -0.31
C GLN A 388 -16.97 7.31 0.63
N ARG A 389 -16.31 7.01 1.75
CA ARG A 389 -15.88 8.04 2.72
C ARG A 389 -14.76 8.93 2.20
N LEU A 390 -13.96 8.43 1.26
CA LEU A 390 -12.92 9.22 0.59
C LEU A 390 -13.48 10.18 -0.48
N ARG A 391 -14.73 10.02 -0.93
CA ARG A 391 -15.32 10.96 -1.89
C ARG A 391 -15.59 12.31 -1.24
N PHE A 392 -15.30 13.37 -1.98
CA PHE A 392 -15.63 14.73 -1.58
C PHE A 392 -17.08 15.05 -1.92
N ASP A 393 -17.77 15.72 -1.01
CA ASP A 393 -19.07 16.32 -1.27
C ASP A 393 -18.95 17.61 -2.13
N GLU A 394 -20.08 18.22 -2.47
CA GLU A 394 -20.14 19.45 -3.27
C GLU A 394 -19.39 20.64 -2.65
N MET A 395 -19.17 20.61 -1.33
CA MET A 395 -18.40 21.62 -0.60
C MET A 395 -16.92 21.27 -0.48
N GLY A 396 -16.47 20.18 -1.11
CA GLY A 396 -15.11 19.69 -1.04
C GLY A 396 -14.75 19.02 0.29
N LYS A 397 -15.74 18.51 1.06
CA LYS A 397 -15.51 17.84 2.34
C LYS A 397 -15.67 16.33 2.16
N PRO A 398 -14.73 15.49 2.62
CA PRO A 398 -14.86 14.03 2.58
C PRO A 398 -15.64 13.51 3.79
N GLY A 399 -16.05 12.25 3.72
CA GLY A 399 -16.64 11.52 4.85
C GLY A 399 -15.61 11.02 5.88
N ILE A 400 -14.31 11.18 5.62
CA ILE A 400 -13.22 10.75 6.51
C ILE A 400 -12.06 11.75 6.48
N TYR A 401 -11.59 12.13 7.64
CA TYR A 401 -10.41 12.95 7.84
C TYR A 401 -9.33 12.22 8.64
N ILE A 402 -8.09 12.51 8.33
CA ILE A 402 -6.90 11.97 8.97
C ILE A 402 -6.06 13.12 9.51
N PHE A 403 -5.76 13.12 10.80
CA PHE A 403 -4.85 14.13 11.35
C PHE A 403 -3.45 13.98 10.77
N SER A 404 -2.78 15.07 10.49
CA SER A 404 -1.42 15.11 9.94
C SER A 404 -0.38 14.39 10.80
N THR A 405 -0.73 14.10 12.06
CA THR A 405 0.05 13.28 12.99
C THR A 405 -0.05 11.79 12.75
N CYS A 406 -1.07 11.30 12.03
CA CYS A 406 -1.27 9.89 11.67
C CYS A 406 -0.43 9.51 10.44
N LYS A 407 0.88 9.60 10.57
CA LYS A 407 1.85 9.51 9.46
C LYS A 407 1.89 8.13 8.81
N ASP A 408 1.69 7.07 9.60
CA ASP A 408 1.76 5.71 9.07
C ASP A 408 0.50 5.38 8.26
N TRP A 409 -0.68 5.80 8.68
CA TRP A 409 -1.90 5.66 7.88
C TRP A 409 -1.78 6.43 6.55
N ILE A 410 -1.35 7.71 6.62
CA ILE A 410 -1.16 8.57 5.45
C ILE A 410 -0.16 7.96 4.45
N ARG A 411 0.86 7.26 4.97
CA ARG A 411 1.89 6.61 4.16
C ARG A 411 1.42 5.27 3.58
N THR A 412 0.69 4.46 4.34
CA THR A 412 0.42 3.06 3.96
C THR A 412 -0.86 2.91 3.15
N VAL A 413 -1.98 3.45 3.63
CA VAL A 413 -3.30 3.21 3.04
C VAL A 413 -3.43 3.70 1.59
N PRO A 414 -2.98 4.93 1.25
CA PRO A 414 -3.06 5.38 -0.15
C PRO A 414 -2.17 4.58 -1.11
N ASN A 415 -1.15 3.92 -0.58
CA ASN A 415 -0.17 3.17 -1.38
C ASN A 415 -0.50 1.67 -1.51
N LEU A 416 -1.69 1.25 -1.12
CA LEU A 416 -2.11 -0.15 -1.24
C LEU A 416 -2.44 -0.50 -2.71
N PRO A 417 -1.82 -1.55 -3.28
CA PRO A 417 -2.16 -2.05 -4.60
C PRO A 417 -3.30 -3.07 -4.54
N TYR A 418 -3.98 -3.24 -5.68
CA TYR A 418 -4.86 -4.38 -5.89
C TYR A 418 -4.06 -5.69 -5.92
N SER A 419 -4.70 -6.77 -5.49
CA SER A 419 -4.12 -8.11 -5.57
C SER A 419 -3.99 -8.58 -7.02
N GLU A 420 -2.83 -9.10 -7.39
CA GLU A 420 -2.60 -9.69 -8.73
C GLU A 420 -3.46 -10.93 -8.99
N THR A 421 -3.88 -11.63 -7.93
CA THR A 421 -4.62 -12.89 -8.03
C THR A 421 -6.12 -12.75 -7.77
N LYS A 422 -6.54 -11.68 -7.08
CA LYS A 422 -7.93 -11.37 -6.74
C LYS A 422 -8.21 -9.94 -7.12
N VAL A 423 -8.70 -9.73 -8.33
CA VAL A 423 -8.83 -8.40 -8.98
C VAL A 423 -9.61 -7.36 -8.17
N GLU A 424 -10.50 -7.79 -7.28
CA GLU A 424 -11.30 -6.89 -6.44
C GLU A 424 -10.77 -6.75 -5.00
N ASP A 425 -9.69 -7.44 -4.64
CA ASP A 425 -9.13 -7.43 -3.28
C ASP A 425 -7.83 -6.63 -3.23
N ILE A 426 -7.45 -6.22 -2.02
CA ILE A 426 -6.18 -5.55 -1.74
C ILE A 426 -5.08 -6.60 -1.66
N ASP A 427 -3.88 -6.28 -2.12
CA ASP A 427 -2.71 -7.13 -1.91
C ASP A 427 -2.29 -7.12 -0.44
N THR A 428 -2.56 -8.23 0.27
CA THR A 428 -2.22 -8.41 1.69
C THR A 428 -0.75 -8.67 1.95
N SER A 429 0.08 -8.84 0.92
CA SER A 429 1.54 -8.84 1.06
C SER A 429 2.09 -7.42 1.26
N ALA A 430 1.32 -6.40 0.85
CA ALA A 430 1.61 -5.01 1.12
C ALA A 430 1.39 -4.65 2.61
N GLU A 431 1.59 -3.40 2.96
CA GLU A 431 1.47 -2.88 4.33
C GLU A 431 0.02 -2.45 4.63
N ASP A 432 -0.92 -3.42 4.72
CA ASP A 432 -2.37 -3.22 4.79
C ASP A 432 -2.96 -3.11 6.20
N HIS A 433 -2.13 -3.24 7.24
CA HIS A 433 -2.55 -3.33 8.65
C HIS A 433 -3.29 -2.10 9.21
N CYS A 434 -3.31 -0.99 8.50
CA CYS A 434 -4.08 0.20 8.89
C CYS A 434 -5.54 0.16 8.43
N LEU A 435 -5.96 -0.85 7.66
CA LEU A 435 -7.33 -1.06 7.22
C LEU A 435 -8.03 -2.08 8.12
N ILE A 436 -9.18 -1.69 8.67
CA ILE A 436 -10.10 -2.63 9.33
C ILE A 436 -11.46 -2.50 8.64
N GLY A 437 -11.90 -3.62 8.04
CA GLY A 437 -13.20 -3.70 7.39
C GLY A 437 -14.32 -3.87 8.40
N SER A 438 -15.30 -2.98 8.39
CA SER A 438 -16.59 -3.17 9.07
C SER A 438 -17.71 -2.73 8.15
N THR A 439 -18.65 -3.64 7.82
CA THR A 439 -19.87 -3.29 7.09
C THR A 439 -20.83 -2.61 8.06
N LEU A 440 -21.24 -1.39 7.74
CA LEU A 440 -22.07 -0.56 8.59
C LEU A 440 -23.48 -0.46 8.02
N VAL A 441 -24.49 -0.59 8.89
CA VAL A 441 -25.91 -0.32 8.60
C VAL A 441 -26.30 0.99 9.27
N LEU A 442 -26.97 1.89 8.55
CA LEU A 442 -27.43 3.14 9.11
C LEU A 442 -28.57 2.89 10.10
N THR A 443 -28.35 3.24 11.35
CA THR A 443 -29.31 3.14 12.46
C THR A 443 -29.61 4.53 13.02
N ALA A 444 -30.59 4.62 13.91
CA ALA A 444 -30.88 5.86 14.66
C ALA A 444 -29.69 6.35 15.50
N ASN A 445 -28.76 5.44 15.83
CA ASN A 445 -27.55 5.74 16.62
C ASN A 445 -26.29 5.77 15.74
N GLY A 446 -26.44 6.01 14.42
CA GLY A 446 -25.37 5.95 13.45
C GLY A 446 -25.24 4.58 12.76
N TRP A 447 -24.15 4.39 12.03
CA TRP A 447 -23.90 3.18 11.27
C TRP A 447 -23.44 2.03 12.19
N LEU A 448 -24.15 0.89 12.17
CA LEU A 448 -23.78 -0.34 12.88
C LEU A 448 -23.61 -1.48 11.88
N THR A 449 -22.75 -2.46 12.19
CA THR A 449 -22.70 -3.68 11.38
C THR A 449 -23.94 -4.53 11.63
N ILE A 450 -24.43 -5.28 10.63
CA ILE A 450 -25.53 -6.24 10.81
C ILE A 450 -25.21 -7.22 11.95
N LYS A 451 -23.95 -7.56 12.11
CA LYS A 451 -23.49 -8.43 13.18
C LYS A 451 -23.57 -7.77 14.56
N ASP A 452 -23.26 -6.49 14.67
CA ASP A 452 -23.37 -5.72 15.93
C ASP A 452 -24.84 -5.47 16.30
N MET A 453 -25.75 -5.60 15.34
CA MET A 453 -27.19 -5.57 15.56
C MET A 453 -27.72 -6.89 16.13
N SER A 454 -26.93 -7.98 16.08
CA SER A 454 -27.34 -9.28 16.64
C SER A 454 -27.58 -9.14 18.15
N ASP A 455 -28.69 -9.73 18.58
CA ASP A 455 -29.15 -9.73 19.98
C ASP A 455 -29.37 -8.33 20.59
N THR A 456 -29.53 -7.32 19.74
CA THR A 456 -29.86 -5.95 20.13
C THR A 456 -31.22 -5.51 19.64
N ILE A 457 -31.72 -4.41 20.18
CA ILE A 457 -32.96 -3.76 19.76
C ILE A 457 -32.61 -2.30 19.42
N GLY A 458 -33.08 -1.80 18.29
CA GLY A 458 -32.83 -0.44 17.86
C GLY A 458 -33.72 0.00 16.70
N TYR A 459 -33.27 1.03 15.98
CA TYR A 459 -33.96 1.57 14.82
C TYR A 459 -33.01 1.65 13.63
N VAL A 460 -33.48 1.22 12.46
CA VAL A 460 -32.78 1.32 11.17
C VAL A 460 -33.55 2.21 10.22
N VAL A 461 -32.83 2.89 9.32
CA VAL A 461 -33.46 3.57 8.20
C VAL A 461 -33.89 2.54 7.18
N SER A 462 -35.20 2.50 6.91
CA SER A 462 -35.82 1.55 6.01
C SER A 462 -36.08 2.16 4.63
N HIS A 463 -36.66 1.35 3.73
CA HIS A 463 -36.98 1.69 2.34
C HIS A 463 -37.86 2.94 2.15
N ASP A 464 -38.60 3.36 3.15
CA ASP A 464 -39.43 4.58 3.16
C ASP A 464 -38.72 5.81 3.71
N GLY A 465 -37.39 5.73 3.94
CA GLY A 465 -36.56 6.79 4.53
C GLY A 465 -36.82 7.05 6.01
N LYS A 466 -37.70 6.26 6.66
CA LYS A 466 -38.06 6.42 8.07
C LYS A 466 -37.35 5.42 8.97
N LEU A 467 -37.28 5.75 10.25
CA LEU A 467 -36.75 4.87 11.28
C LEU A 467 -37.75 3.81 11.65
N HIS A 468 -37.40 2.55 11.40
CA HIS A 468 -38.15 1.36 11.81
C HIS A 468 -37.44 0.62 12.92
N ARG A 469 -38.19 0.18 13.93
CA ARG A 469 -37.66 -0.63 15.02
C ARG A 469 -37.22 -1.99 14.50
N TYR A 470 -35.99 -2.40 14.81
CA TYR A 470 -35.58 -3.80 14.66
C TYR A 470 -35.43 -4.44 16.04
N ALA A 471 -35.72 -5.72 16.09
CA ALA A 471 -35.52 -6.57 17.25
C ALA A 471 -35.26 -8.00 16.76
N ASP A 472 -34.66 -8.82 17.62
CA ASP A 472 -34.39 -10.23 17.31
C ASP A 472 -33.49 -10.48 16.08
N CYS A 473 -32.56 -9.53 15.85
CA CYS A 473 -31.52 -9.69 14.84
C CYS A 473 -30.56 -10.78 15.29
N ARG A 474 -30.59 -11.95 14.64
CA ARG A 474 -29.77 -13.11 15.02
C ARG A 474 -29.26 -13.87 13.81
N LYS A 475 -28.16 -14.60 13.98
CA LYS A 475 -27.67 -15.53 12.98
C LYS A 475 -28.67 -16.69 12.79
N THR A 476 -29.20 -16.82 11.59
CA THR A 476 -30.22 -17.81 11.27
C THR A 476 -29.68 -19.09 10.62
N GLN A 477 -28.51 -18.98 9.95
CA GLN A 477 -27.90 -20.12 9.25
C GLN A 477 -26.37 -20.01 9.24
N GLU A 478 -25.68 -21.12 9.06
CA GLU A 478 -24.23 -21.24 8.86
C GLU A 478 -23.92 -21.88 7.50
N GLN A 479 -22.86 -21.42 6.83
CA GLN A 479 -22.36 -22.00 5.57
C GLN A 479 -23.45 -22.12 4.48
N VAL A 480 -24.14 -21.04 4.16
CA VAL A 480 -25.15 -20.99 3.09
C VAL A 480 -24.56 -20.36 1.82
N ASP A 481 -25.04 -20.82 0.67
CA ASP A 481 -24.75 -20.21 -0.61
C ASP A 481 -25.32 -18.79 -0.67
N VAL A 482 -24.51 -17.83 -1.04
CA VAL A 482 -24.90 -16.45 -1.25
C VAL A 482 -24.64 -16.04 -2.69
N PHE A 483 -25.46 -15.14 -3.20
CA PHE A 483 -25.41 -14.64 -4.57
C PHE A 483 -25.29 -13.11 -4.54
N THR A 484 -24.52 -12.56 -5.45
CA THR A 484 -24.35 -11.12 -5.57
C THR A 484 -25.23 -10.60 -6.69
N VAL A 485 -26.08 -9.64 -6.35
CA VAL A 485 -26.84 -8.85 -7.32
C VAL A 485 -26.09 -7.55 -7.54
N THR A 486 -25.72 -7.27 -8.78
CA THR A 486 -25.06 -6.01 -9.17
C THR A 486 -26.05 -5.15 -9.94
N MET A 487 -26.19 -3.90 -9.54
CA MET A 487 -27.03 -2.91 -10.20
C MET A 487 -26.26 -2.24 -11.35
N ASP A 488 -26.95 -1.59 -12.26
CA ASP A 488 -26.34 -0.92 -13.42
C ASP A 488 -25.46 0.29 -13.07
N ASP A 489 -25.64 0.85 -11.86
CA ASP A 489 -24.73 1.88 -11.32
C ASP A 489 -23.47 1.30 -10.66
N GLY A 490 -23.30 -0.03 -10.68
CA GLY A 490 -22.14 -0.71 -10.10
C GLY A 490 -22.28 -1.06 -8.61
N ARG A 491 -23.33 -0.62 -7.93
CA ARG A 491 -23.61 -1.07 -6.55
C ARG A 491 -23.97 -2.55 -6.54
N SER A 492 -23.60 -3.26 -5.51
CA SER A 492 -23.92 -4.68 -5.37
C SER A 492 -24.37 -5.03 -3.97
N VAL A 493 -25.26 -6.02 -3.87
CA VAL A 493 -25.72 -6.59 -2.62
C VAL A 493 -25.55 -8.10 -2.67
N THR A 494 -24.93 -8.67 -1.65
CA THR A 494 -24.76 -10.12 -1.51
C THR A 494 -25.76 -10.66 -0.49
N ALA A 495 -26.56 -11.61 -0.91
CA ALA A 495 -27.61 -12.18 -0.08
C ALA A 495 -27.85 -13.66 -0.40
N THR A 496 -28.61 -14.36 0.47
CA THR A 496 -29.05 -15.72 0.22
C THR A 496 -30.10 -15.76 -0.89
N ARG A 497 -30.25 -16.90 -1.58
CA ARG A 497 -31.18 -17.11 -2.71
C ARG A 497 -32.60 -16.67 -2.42
N ASN A 498 -33.09 -16.85 -1.20
CA ASN A 498 -34.45 -16.54 -0.77
C ASN A 498 -34.61 -15.11 -0.19
N HIS A 499 -33.53 -14.30 -0.18
CA HIS A 499 -33.61 -12.92 0.30
C HIS A 499 -34.55 -12.11 -0.59
N ARG A 500 -35.40 -11.28 0.02
CA ARG A 500 -36.36 -10.46 -0.71
C ARG A 500 -35.88 -9.05 -0.91
N PHE A 501 -36.04 -8.56 -2.12
CA PHE A 501 -35.76 -7.19 -2.53
C PHE A 501 -37.08 -6.49 -2.86
N MET A 502 -37.24 -5.25 -2.39
CA MET A 502 -38.36 -4.42 -2.77
C MET A 502 -38.08 -3.78 -4.13
N LEU A 503 -39.02 -3.90 -5.04
CA LEU A 503 -38.98 -3.23 -6.33
C LEU A 503 -39.61 -1.83 -6.23
N LYS A 504 -39.33 -0.99 -7.22
CA LYS A 504 -39.82 0.39 -7.29
C LYS A 504 -41.35 0.50 -7.35
N ASP A 505 -42.01 -0.53 -7.86
CA ASP A 505 -43.48 -0.65 -7.89
C ASP A 505 -44.10 -1.04 -6.54
N GLY A 506 -43.28 -1.22 -5.49
CA GLY A 506 -43.69 -1.61 -4.15
C GLY A 506 -43.86 -3.12 -3.96
N THR A 507 -43.59 -3.93 -4.96
CA THR A 507 -43.65 -5.40 -4.84
C THR A 507 -42.35 -5.97 -4.30
N TRP A 508 -42.43 -7.18 -3.71
CA TRP A 508 -41.28 -7.89 -3.18
C TRP A 508 -40.96 -9.11 -4.02
N LYS A 509 -39.71 -9.20 -4.54
CA LYS A 509 -39.18 -10.40 -5.21
C LYS A 509 -38.03 -11.01 -4.44
N ARG A 510 -37.95 -12.34 -4.47
CA ARG A 510 -36.77 -13.05 -3.97
C ARG A 510 -35.61 -12.88 -4.93
N LEU A 511 -34.36 -13.05 -4.43
CA LEU A 511 -33.16 -12.93 -5.24
C LEU A 511 -33.19 -13.87 -6.46
N ASP A 512 -33.68 -15.12 -6.29
CA ASP A 512 -33.79 -16.10 -7.37
C ASP A 512 -34.94 -15.83 -8.36
N GLU A 513 -35.80 -14.87 -8.07
CA GLU A 513 -36.89 -14.40 -8.92
C GLU A 513 -36.56 -13.11 -9.67
N LEU A 514 -35.47 -12.44 -9.31
CA LEU A 514 -35.00 -11.20 -9.95
C LEU A 514 -34.56 -11.46 -11.39
N ARG A 515 -34.87 -10.53 -12.29
CA ARG A 515 -34.47 -10.55 -13.70
C ARG A 515 -33.77 -9.26 -14.10
N VAL A 516 -32.97 -9.34 -15.13
CA VAL A 516 -32.39 -8.13 -15.77
C VAL A 516 -33.55 -7.24 -16.22
N GLY A 517 -33.54 -5.98 -15.76
CA GLY A 517 -34.59 -4.99 -16.01
C GLY A 517 -35.56 -4.79 -14.85
N ASP A 518 -35.49 -5.56 -13.74
CA ASP A 518 -36.20 -5.25 -12.53
C ASP A 518 -35.61 -3.97 -11.88
N GLU A 519 -36.46 -3.01 -11.53
CA GLU A 519 -36.05 -1.77 -10.86
C GLU A 519 -36.20 -1.91 -9.36
N MET A 520 -35.08 -1.84 -8.61
CA MET A 520 -35.14 -1.89 -7.14
C MET A 520 -35.57 -0.55 -6.55
N MET A 521 -36.23 -0.61 -5.38
CA MET A 521 -36.50 0.58 -4.57
C MET A 521 -35.22 1.16 -4.03
N GLU A 522 -34.99 2.44 -4.29
CA GLU A 522 -33.89 3.19 -3.73
C GLU A 522 -34.33 3.97 -2.51
N VAL A 523 -33.59 3.86 -1.40
CA VAL A 523 -33.79 4.74 -0.23
C VAL A 523 -32.97 5.99 -0.45
N VAL A 524 -33.65 7.08 -0.75
CA VAL A 524 -33.02 8.41 -0.86
C VAL A 524 -32.92 9.00 0.52
N ASP A 525 -31.73 9.41 0.91
CA ASP A 525 -31.53 10.21 2.11
C ASP A 525 -32.35 11.52 1.98
N ALA A 526 -33.07 11.92 3.02
CA ALA A 526 -34.08 12.99 3.00
C ALA A 526 -33.54 14.40 2.63
N GLY A 527 -32.37 14.49 2.01
CA GLY A 527 -31.69 15.75 1.61
C GLY A 527 -31.53 15.99 0.11
N THR A 528 -31.81 15.03 -0.78
CA THR A 528 -31.64 15.25 -2.23
C THR A 528 -32.74 14.61 -3.06
N SER A 529 -33.56 15.43 -3.67
CA SER A 529 -34.57 15.02 -4.64
C SER A 529 -33.96 14.85 -6.03
N THR A 530 -33.81 13.63 -6.49
CA THR A 530 -33.82 13.31 -7.93
C THR A 530 -34.36 11.88 -8.12
N GLN A 531 -35.51 11.82 -8.77
CA GLN A 531 -36.14 10.57 -9.22
C GLN A 531 -35.39 10.03 -10.46
N ASN A 532 -34.60 8.98 -10.31
CA ASN A 532 -34.21 8.12 -11.42
C ASN A 532 -34.15 6.67 -10.91
N GLY A 533 -34.98 5.80 -11.48
CA GLY A 533 -35.00 4.39 -11.16
C GLY A 533 -33.79 3.66 -11.78
N LEU A 534 -33.23 2.73 -11.04
CA LEU A 534 -32.06 1.94 -11.41
C LEU A 534 -32.48 0.53 -11.84
N ALA A 535 -32.03 0.11 -13.02
CA ALA A 535 -32.29 -1.22 -13.54
C ALA A 535 -31.24 -2.26 -13.08
N VAL A 536 -31.68 -3.48 -12.81
CA VAL A 536 -30.82 -4.57 -12.31
C VAL A 536 -30.18 -5.34 -13.45
N ARG A 537 -28.85 -5.56 -13.38
CA ARG A 537 -28.16 -6.60 -14.15
C ARG A 537 -27.89 -7.80 -13.26
N VAL A 538 -28.51 -8.91 -13.53
CA VAL A 538 -28.23 -10.18 -12.83
C VAL A 538 -27.15 -10.92 -13.60
N ASN A 539 -25.94 -10.98 -13.07
CA ASN A 539 -24.90 -11.90 -13.54
C ASN A 539 -24.91 -13.13 -12.62
N ALA A 540 -25.47 -14.23 -13.10
CA ALA A 540 -25.29 -15.53 -12.46
C ALA A 540 -23.89 -16.06 -12.82
N ARG A 541 -23.04 -16.28 -11.83
CA ARG A 541 -21.92 -17.21 -11.89
C ARG A 541 -22.06 -18.20 -10.74
#